data_b2f4a1a5605a115f7a82633dfc69d444
#
_entry.id   b2f4a1a5605a115f7a82633dfc69d444
#
_cell.length_a   1.000
_cell.length_b   1.000
_cell.length_c   1.000
_cell.angle_alpha   90.00
_cell.angle_beta   90.00
_cell.angle_gamma   90.00
#
_symmetry.space_group_name_H-M   'P 1'
#
loop_
_entity.id
_entity.type
_entity.pdbx_description
1 polymer ?
#
loop_
_entity_poly.entity_id
_entity_poly.type
_entity_poly.pdbx_seq_one_letter_code
_entity_poly.pdbx_strand_id
1 'polypeptide(L)'
;MRQTGLGRPFAQRALLAALAASPADAMEIKRVTSPGGIEAWLVESHANPLIALRFAFRGGAAQDPQDKQGLAYFVSGMMDEGAGDHDSVAFQERLQSLATRMDFDASRDVMLGNVQMLTANKDESFDLLRLAMSKPRFDEDAIERVRAQIIAGLKFDENDPEEVASLAWDRLAFRDHPYGRPIKGTKASIAAMTRDDLRDYVRRVFARDKLVITVVGDIDAETLGRALDHVFGALPQHSELAPIADVKPPFGPTREIIVMDVPQSVAQFGHRAFSRKDDDFMAAYILNYVIGGGGFSSRLMEEVREKRGLAYSVHSNLFPYQHGAVFVGNVATQNERVGQSLEVIESELRRLAEEGPSAEELAGAKSYLTGAYALRFESSSSIANQLLWIQIENLGIDYIGRRNELIEEVSLDDIRRVAKRLIEADRLITTIVGKPVEARPKAAPG
;
A
#
# COMPACT_ATOMS: atom_id res chain seq x y z
N MET A 1 47.45 -41.91 45.24
CA MET A 1 48.21 -41.45 44.04
C MET A 1 47.53 -40.27 43.37
N ARG A 2 48.24 -39.19 43.30
CA ARG A 2 47.84 -37.89 42.70
C ARG A 2 47.75 -38.02 41.18
N GLN A 3 46.77 -37.35 40.57
CA GLN A 3 47.03 -36.69 39.28
C GLN A 3 46.10 -35.49 39.12
N THR A 4 46.79 -34.42 38.98
CA THR A 4 46.39 -33.06 38.58
C THR A 4 46.08 -33.01 37.08
N GLY A 5 45.05 -32.29 36.69
CA GLY A 5 44.73 -32.01 35.31
C GLY A 5 44.16 -30.57 35.16
N LEU A 6 45.04 -29.71 34.73
CA LEU A 6 44.84 -28.27 34.42
C LEU A 6 43.79 -28.00 33.36
N GLY A 7 43.17 -26.90 33.53
CA GLY A 7 42.11 -26.32 32.76
C GLY A 7 42.40 -25.88 31.32
N ARG A 8 41.36 -25.59 30.61
CA ARG A 8 41.29 -24.65 29.49
C ARG A 8 39.93 -23.97 29.43
N PRO A 9 39.82 -22.71 29.78
CA PRO A 9 38.74 -21.87 29.34
C PRO A 9 39.31 -20.74 28.45
N PHE A 10 39.45 -20.97 27.13
CA PHE A 10 39.80 -19.90 26.18
C PHE A 10 39.44 -20.28 24.72
N ALA A 11 38.17 -20.66 24.46
CA ALA A 11 37.75 -20.88 23.06
C ALA A 11 36.26 -20.53 22.81
N GLN A 12 35.61 -19.82 23.69
CA GLN A 12 34.17 -19.51 23.52
C GLN A 12 33.82 -18.02 23.38
N ARG A 13 34.81 -17.13 23.20
CA ARG A 13 34.57 -15.67 23.03
C ARG A 13 34.84 -15.10 21.64
N ALA A 14 35.17 -15.92 20.65
CA ALA A 14 35.50 -15.45 19.31
C ALA A 14 34.46 -15.79 18.22
N LEU A 15 33.25 -16.28 18.58
CA LEU A 15 32.22 -16.64 17.60
C LEU A 15 30.93 -15.80 17.67
N LEU A 16 30.95 -14.68 18.38
CA LEU A 16 29.77 -13.81 18.56
C LEU A 16 29.91 -12.41 17.93
N ALA A 17 30.91 -12.21 17.09
CA ALA A 17 31.15 -10.91 16.43
C ALA A 17 30.99 -10.92 14.90
N ALA A 18 30.37 -11.96 14.33
CA ALA A 18 30.15 -12.08 12.87
C ALA A 18 28.67 -12.11 12.46
N LEU A 19 27.78 -11.59 13.29
CA LEU A 19 26.34 -11.56 13.00
C LEU A 19 25.80 -10.17 13.28
N ALA A 20 26.04 -9.21 12.40
CA ALA A 20 25.25 -7.99 12.33
C ALA A 20 25.62 -7.07 11.13
N ALA A 21 25.75 -7.62 9.94
CA ALA A 21 25.45 -6.82 8.76
C ALA A 21 24.10 -7.29 8.26
N SER A 22 23.08 -6.50 8.48
CA SER A 22 21.77 -6.73 7.86
C SER A 22 21.95 -6.74 6.34
N PRO A 23 21.31 -7.63 5.56
CA PRO A 23 21.37 -7.58 4.10
C PRO A 23 21.01 -6.21 3.53
N ALA A 24 20.27 -5.41 4.29
CA ALA A 24 19.92 -4.04 3.96
C ALA A 24 21.11 -3.06 4.06
N ASP A 25 22.09 -3.32 4.93
CA ASP A 25 23.28 -2.45 5.09
C ASP A 25 24.32 -2.65 3.99
N ALA A 26 24.20 -3.72 3.19
CA ALA A 26 25.11 -4.05 2.10
C ALA A 26 24.58 -3.64 0.71
N MET A 27 23.34 -3.16 0.60
CA MET A 27 22.68 -2.85 -0.67
C MET A 27 23.02 -1.42 -1.12
N GLU A 28 23.89 -1.31 -2.14
CA GLU A 28 24.21 -0.01 -2.76
C GLU A 28 23.06 0.45 -3.67
N ILE A 29 22.43 1.57 -3.32
CA ILE A 29 21.40 2.22 -4.14
C ILE A 29 22.03 3.38 -4.87
N LYS A 30 22.07 3.29 -6.21
CA LYS A 30 22.63 4.32 -7.09
C LYS A 30 21.53 5.22 -7.64
N ARG A 31 21.74 6.52 -7.64
CA ARG A 31 20.93 7.45 -8.41
C ARG A 31 21.48 7.51 -9.83
N VAL A 32 20.67 7.09 -10.79
CA VAL A 32 20.99 7.15 -12.22
C VAL A 32 20.18 8.26 -12.85
N THR A 33 20.85 9.16 -13.55
CA THR A 33 20.21 10.20 -14.37
C THR A 33 20.56 9.94 -15.83
N SER A 34 19.56 9.75 -16.67
CA SER A 34 19.73 9.53 -18.11
C SER A 34 20.26 10.80 -18.79
N PRO A 35 20.85 10.72 -20.00
CA PRO A 35 21.20 11.89 -20.79
C PRO A 35 20.04 12.86 -21.02
N GLY A 36 18.81 12.36 -21.13
CA GLY A 36 17.58 13.16 -21.24
C GLY A 36 17.01 13.69 -19.93
N GLY A 37 17.71 13.47 -18.79
CA GLY A 37 17.34 14.01 -17.48
C GLY A 37 16.28 13.19 -16.72
N ILE A 38 16.07 11.93 -17.08
CA ILE A 38 15.15 11.04 -16.36
C ILE A 38 15.91 10.36 -15.23
N GLU A 39 15.40 10.48 -13.98
CA GLU A 39 16.03 9.89 -12.80
C GLU A 39 15.42 8.54 -12.45
N ALA A 40 16.28 7.60 -12.03
CA ALA A 40 15.89 6.32 -11.44
C ALA A 40 16.81 5.95 -10.27
N TRP A 41 16.30 5.14 -9.35
CA TRP A 41 17.13 4.45 -8.36
C TRP A 41 17.43 3.05 -8.84
N LEU A 42 18.71 2.68 -8.79
CA LEU A 42 19.23 1.40 -9.26
C LEU A 42 19.89 0.62 -8.13
N VAL A 43 19.54 -0.65 -8.02
CA VAL A 43 20.33 -1.66 -7.30
C VAL A 43 20.83 -2.67 -8.31
N GLU A 44 22.13 -2.62 -8.60
CA GLU A 44 22.77 -3.59 -9.48
C GLU A 44 22.91 -4.95 -8.78
N SER A 45 22.45 -6.02 -9.42
CA SER A 45 22.54 -7.38 -8.90
C SER A 45 22.66 -8.37 -10.06
N HIS A 46 23.81 -8.98 -10.19
CA HIS A 46 24.12 -9.98 -11.23
C HIS A 46 23.90 -11.43 -10.76
N ALA A 47 23.28 -11.62 -9.60
CA ALA A 47 23.04 -12.95 -9.04
C ALA A 47 22.04 -13.78 -9.88
N ASN A 48 21.08 -13.10 -10.51
CA ASN A 48 20.08 -13.71 -11.39
C ASN A 48 19.99 -12.87 -12.68
N PRO A 49 19.82 -13.49 -13.86
CA PRO A 49 19.71 -12.79 -15.14
C PRO A 49 18.30 -12.17 -15.32
N LEU A 50 17.88 -11.36 -14.35
CA LEU A 50 16.56 -10.74 -14.27
C LEU A 50 16.69 -9.25 -13.97
N ILE A 51 15.78 -8.45 -14.55
CA ILE A 51 15.61 -7.04 -14.28
C ILE A 51 14.18 -6.83 -13.80
N ALA A 52 14.01 -6.25 -12.63
CA ALA A 52 12.75 -5.78 -12.09
C ALA A 52 12.72 -4.25 -12.17
N LEU A 53 11.86 -3.70 -13.00
CA LEU A 53 11.61 -2.28 -13.13
C LEU A 53 10.23 -1.96 -12.57
N ARG A 54 10.16 -1.00 -11.65
CA ARG A 54 8.91 -0.46 -11.13
C ARG A 54 8.91 1.04 -11.31
N PHE A 55 7.76 1.58 -11.68
CA PHE A 55 7.61 3.02 -11.84
C PHE A 55 6.22 3.47 -11.42
N ALA A 56 6.10 4.74 -11.15
CA ALA A 56 4.83 5.37 -10.81
C ALA A 56 4.73 6.75 -11.45
N PHE A 57 3.56 7.10 -11.94
CA PHE A 57 3.17 8.46 -12.20
C PHE A 57 2.33 8.97 -11.05
N ARG A 58 2.66 10.12 -10.47
CA ARG A 58 1.80 10.77 -9.48
C ARG A 58 0.53 11.24 -10.18
N GLY A 59 -0.65 10.88 -9.65
CA GLY A 59 -1.92 11.27 -10.24
C GLY A 59 -2.89 10.11 -10.50
N GLY A 60 -3.02 9.14 -9.59
CA GLY A 60 -3.94 8.01 -9.68
C GLY A 60 -5.43 8.39 -9.74
N ALA A 61 -6.29 7.59 -9.14
CA ALA A 61 -7.75 7.76 -9.19
C ALA A 61 -8.27 9.09 -8.62
N ALA A 62 -7.46 9.77 -7.79
CA ALA A 62 -7.81 11.11 -7.32
C ALA A 62 -7.90 12.16 -8.45
N GLN A 63 -7.31 11.88 -9.61
CA GLN A 63 -7.39 12.72 -10.82
C GLN A 63 -8.58 12.41 -11.72
N ASP A 64 -9.38 11.41 -11.38
CA ASP A 64 -10.58 11.08 -12.15
C ASP A 64 -11.61 12.21 -12.08
N PRO A 65 -12.24 12.63 -13.18
CA PRO A 65 -13.39 13.51 -13.14
C PRO A 65 -14.53 12.89 -12.31
N GLN A 66 -15.35 13.74 -11.69
CA GLN A 66 -16.40 13.26 -10.80
C GLN A 66 -17.40 12.31 -11.47
N ASP A 67 -17.70 12.53 -12.73
CA ASP A 67 -18.61 11.72 -13.55
C ASP A 67 -17.91 10.51 -14.20
N LYS A 68 -16.57 10.40 -14.07
CA LYS A 68 -15.73 9.35 -14.68
C LYS A 68 -14.88 8.60 -13.64
N GLN A 69 -15.46 8.33 -12.48
CA GLN A 69 -14.81 7.56 -11.44
C GLN A 69 -14.41 6.17 -11.96
N GLY A 70 -13.19 5.74 -11.66
CA GLY A 70 -12.62 4.49 -12.16
C GLY A 70 -11.86 4.65 -13.47
N LEU A 71 -11.64 5.88 -13.95
CA LEU A 71 -10.90 6.12 -15.20
C LEU A 71 -9.44 5.67 -15.09
N ALA A 72 -8.75 6.01 -13.99
CA ALA A 72 -7.39 5.54 -13.72
C ALA A 72 -7.32 4.01 -13.70
N TYR A 73 -8.26 3.37 -13.04
CA TYR A 73 -8.35 1.91 -12.96
C TYR A 73 -8.62 1.26 -14.33
N PHE A 74 -9.51 1.87 -15.13
CA PHE A 74 -9.76 1.38 -16.48
C PHE A 74 -8.52 1.53 -17.37
N VAL A 75 -7.83 2.68 -17.30
CA VAL A 75 -6.58 2.90 -18.03
C VAL A 75 -5.54 1.87 -17.62
N SER A 76 -5.36 1.59 -16.31
CA SER A 76 -4.39 0.59 -15.87
C SER A 76 -4.65 -0.79 -16.50
N GLY A 77 -5.90 -1.22 -16.57
CA GLY A 77 -6.28 -2.48 -17.22
C GLY A 77 -6.18 -2.48 -18.77
N MET A 78 -5.89 -1.34 -19.38
CA MET A 78 -5.78 -1.20 -20.84
C MET A 78 -4.34 -1.04 -21.33
N MET A 79 -3.37 -0.77 -20.45
CA MET A 79 -2.00 -0.41 -20.85
C MET A 79 -1.21 -1.56 -21.46
N ASP A 80 -1.58 -2.80 -21.23
CA ASP A 80 -0.99 -4.01 -21.80
C ASP A 80 -1.91 -4.68 -22.85
N GLU A 81 -2.99 -4.00 -23.24
CA GLU A 81 -4.00 -4.47 -24.19
C GLU A 81 -3.74 -4.01 -25.65
N GLY A 82 -2.46 -3.90 -26.00
CA GLY A 82 -1.99 -3.55 -27.33
C GLY A 82 -1.36 -2.17 -27.42
N ALA A 83 -0.26 -2.10 -28.19
CA ALA A 83 0.49 -0.86 -28.37
C ALA A 83 1.23 -0.85 -29.73
N GLY A 84 1.35 0.33 -30.34
CA GLY A 84 1.97 0.48 -31.65
C GLY A 84 1.25 -0.35 -32.71
N ASP A 85 1.99 -1.23 -33.40
CA ASP A 85 1.45 -2.13 -34.44
C ASP A 85 0.92 -3.46 -33.86
N HIS A 86 1.11 -3.73 -32.57
CA HIS A 86 0.63 -4.94 -31.92
C HIS A 86 -0.77 -4.70 -31.34
N ASP A 87 -1.77 -5.46 -31.81
CA ASP A 87 -3.05 -5.57 -31.10
C ASP A 87 -2.89 -6.31 -29.76
N SER A 88 -3.97 -6.47 -29.02
CA SER A 88 -3.93 -7.09 -27.68
C SER A 88 -3.33 -8.50 -27.72
N VAL A 89 -3.73 -9.33 -28.70
CA VAL A 89 -3.25 -10.72 -28.80
C VAL A 89 -1.75 -10.74 -29.14
N ALA A 90 -1.34 -10.01 -30.18
CA ALA A 90 0.05 -9.93 -30.60
C ALA A 90 0.96 -9.34 -29.53
N PHE A 91 0.47 -8.36 -28.76
CA PHE A 91 1.22 -7.76 -27.66
C PHE A 91 1.46 -8.77 -26.53
N GLN A 92 0.42 -9.50 -26.11
CA GLN A 92 0.52 -10.53 -25.06
C GLN A 92 1.37 -11.73 -25.52
N GLU A 93 1.23 -12.19 -26.76
CA GLU A 93 2.10 -13.24 -27.33
C GLU A 93 3.57 -12.81 -27.35
N ARG A 94 3.84 -11.52 -27.65
CA ARG A 94 5.20 -11.00 -27.62
C ARG A 94 5.77 -10.95 -26.21
N LEU A 95 5.01 -10.45 -25.23
CA LEU A 95 5.40 -10.49 -23.81
C LEU A 95 5.73 -11.91 -23.37
N GLN A 96 4.86 -12.87 -23.70
CA GLN A 96 5.06 -14.27 -23.36
C GLN A 96 6.31 -14.85 -24.01
N SER A 97 6.56 -14.59 -25.30
CA SER A 97 7.74 -15.09 -26.04
C SER A 97 9.05 -14.58 -25.46
N LEU A 98 9.04 -13.37 -24.87
CA LEU A 98 10.19 -12.76 -24.20
C LEU A 98 10.31 -13.14 -22.72
N ALA A 99 9.38 -13.92 -22.17
CA ALA A 99 9.26 -14.18 -20.74
C ALA A 99 9.22 -12.87 -19.93
N THR A 100 8.58 -11.82 -20.49
CA THR A 100 8.39 -10.53 -19.86
C THR A 100 7.01 -10.48 -19.21
N ARG A 101 6.97 -10.04 -17.96
CA ARG A 101 5.74 -9.70 -17.25
C ARG A 101 5.62 -8.19 -17.21
N MET A 102 4.47 -7.69 -17.59
CA MET A 102 4.15 -6.26 -17.57
C MET A 102 2.73 -6.12 -17.06
N ASP A 103 2.55 -5.38 -15.99
CA ASP A 103 1.25 -5.09 -15.42
C ASP A 103 1.19 -3.65 -14.90
N PHE A 104 -0.03 -3.12 -14.87
CA PHE A 104 -0.29 -1.77 -14.40
C PHE A 104 -1.41 -1.79 -13.38
N ASP A 105 -1.37 -0.85 -12.44
CA ASP A 105 -2.38 -0.71 -11.41
C ASP A 105 -2.59 0.78 -11.08
N ALA A 106 -3.76 1.11 -10.55
CA ALA A 106 -4.11 2.46 -10.13
C ALA A 106 -4.49 2.49 -8.65
N SER A 107 -3.77 3.30 -7.89
CA SER A 107 -4.17 3.64 -6.53
C SER A 107 -4.83 5.03 -6.48
N ARG A 108 -5.11 5.52 -5.27
CA ARG A 108 -5.65 6.88 -5.09
C ARG A 108 -4.72 7.95 -5.67
N ASP A 109 -3.43 7.85 -5.41
CA ASP A 109 -2.44 8.91 -5.64
C ASP A 109 -1.48 8.65 -6.78
N VAL A 110 -1.37 7.41 -7.25
CA VAL A 110 -0.41 7.03 -8.28
C VAL A 110 -0.97 5.99 -9.26
N MET A 111 -0.53 6.10 -10.50
CA MET A 111 -0.58 5.05 -11.50
C MET A 111 0.74 4.28 -11.44
N LEU A 112 0.68 2.98 -11.25
CA LEU A 112 1.82 2.08 -11.08
C LEU A 112 2.06 1.27 -12.34
N GLY A 113 3.34 1.02 -12.66
CA GLY A 113 3.74 0.05 -13.66
C GLY A 113 4.81 -0.88 -13.11
N ASN A 114 4.67 -2.16 -13.38
CA ASN A 114 5.56 -3.22 -12.97
C ASN A 114 6.04 -3.97 -14.19
N VAL A 115 7.35 -4.09 -14.36
CA VAL A 115 7.93 -4.87 -15.45
C VAL A 115 9.01 -5.78 -14.89
N GLN A 116 8.95 -7.05 -15.25
CA GLN A 116 9.99 -8.02 -14.96
C GLN A 116 10.38 -8.73 -16.24
N MET A 117 11.68 -8.75 -16.55
CA MET A 117 12.21 -9.29 -17.78
C MET A 117 13.51 -10.07 -17.56
N LEU A 118 13.82 -10.97 -18.49
CA LEU A 118 15.15 -11.60 -18.57
C LEU A 118 16.16 -10.60 -19.14
N THR A 119 17.38 -10.57 -18.60
CA THR A 119 18.47 -9.71 -19.10
C THR A 119 18.74 -9.94 -20.58
N ALA A 120 18.65 -11.17 -21.07
CA ALA A 120 18.86 -11.53 -22.47
C ALA A 120 17.84 -10.89 -23.43
N ASN A 121 16.63 -10.59 -22.93
CA ASN A 121 15.52 -10.07 -23.73
C ASN A 121 15.20 -8.60 -23.40
N LYS A 122 16.09 -7.92 -22.65
CA LYS A 122 15.82 -6.58 -22.09
C LYS A 122 15.50 -5.54 -23.16
N ASP A 123 16.22 -5.55 -24.29
CA ASP A 123 16.07 -4.51 -25.32
C ASP A 123 14.68 -4.57 -25.96
N GLU A 124 14.22 -5.77 -26.31
CA GLU A 124 12.89 -5.97 -26.89
C GLU A 124 11.77 -5.74 -25.83
N SER A 125 12.02 -6.08 -24.57
CA SER A 125 11.10 -5.81 -23.45
C SER A 125 10.96 -4.31 -23.19
N PHE A 126 12.06 -3.56 -23.26
CA PHE A 126 12.02 -2.09 -23.18
C PHE A 126 11.31 -1.48 -24.40
N ASP A 127 11.44 -2.07 -25.59
CA ASP A 127 10.67 -1.64 -26.77
C ASP A 127 9.17 -1.79 -26.56
N LEU A 128 8.72 -2.92 -26.02
CA LEU A 128 7.30 -3.13 -25.71
C LEU A 128 6.80 -2.13 -24.65
N LEU A 129 7.60 -1.91 -23.59
CA LEU A 129 7.25 -0.92 -22.57
C LEU A 129 7.16 0.50 -23.18
N ARG A 130 8.12 0.86 -24.03
CA ARG A 130 8.10 2.14 -24.76
C ARG A 130 6.83 2.30 -25.59
N LEU A 131 6.42 1.25 -26.30
CA LEU A 131 5.18 1.27 -27.08
C LEU A 131 3.96 1.45 -26.16
N ALA A 132 3.87 0.69 -25.05
CA ALA A 132 2.80 0.82 -24.08
C ALA A 132 2.71 2.26 -23.52
N MET A 133 3.86 2.88 -23.19
CA MET A 133 3.89 4.24 -22.65
C MET A 133 3.56 5.33 -23.68
N SER A 134 3.99 5.17 -24.93
CA SER A 134 3.92 6.24 -25.95
C SER A 134 2.82 6.07 -27.00
N LYS A 135 2.36 4.85 -27.22
CA LYS A 135 1.41 4.50 -28.29
C LYS A 135 0.41 3.42 -27.89
N PRO A 136 -0.26 3.54 -26.72
CA PRO A 136 -1.32 2.60 -26.36
C PRO A 136 -2.44 2.69 -27.41
N ARG A 137 -2.97 1.55 -27.84
CA ARG A 137 -3.95 1.50 -28.94
C ARG A 137 -5.35 1.84 -28.48
N PHE A 138 -5.76 1.31 -27.35
CA PHE A 138 -7.14 1.39 -26.87
C PHE A 138 -8.15 0.96 -27.95
N ASP A 139 -7.94 -0.24 -28.53
CA ASP A 139 -8.85 -0.79 -29.54
C ASP A 139 -10.21 -1.09 -28.93
N GLU A 140 -11.28 -0.91 -29.71
CA GLU A 140 -12.65 -0.95 -29.22
C GLU A 140 -13.03 -2.32 -28.64
N ASP A 141 -12.60 -3.41 -29.27
CA ASP A 141 -12.80 -4.78 -28.81
C ASP A 141 -12.10 -5.05 -27.47
N ALA A 142 -10.89 -4.54 -27.28
CA ALA A 142 -10.16 -4.59 -26.01
C ALA A 142 -10.87 -3.75 -24.93
N ILE A 143 -11.31 -2.52 -25.28
CA ILE A 143 -12.08 -1.66 -24.37
C ILE A 143 -13.33 -2.39 -23.87
N GLU A 144 -14.12 -2.97 -24.78
CA GLU A 144 -15.36 -3.66 -24.42
C GLU A 144 -15.11 -4.91 -23.57
N ARG A 145 -14.05 -5.66 -23.87
CA ARG A 145 -13.65 -6.82 -23.05
C ARG A 145 -13.23 -6.41 -21.64
N VAL A 146 -12.34 -5.43 -21.48
CA VAL A 146 -11.88 -4.93 -20.18
C VAL A 146 -13.03 -4.26 -19.42
N ARG A 147 -13.88 -3.48 -20.10
CA ARG A 147 -15.13 -2.92 -19.53
C ARG A 147 -16.00 -4.01 -18.91
N ALA A 148 -16.25 -5.08 -19.66
CA ALA A 148 -17.08 -6.20 -19.20
C ALA A 148 -16.43 -6.88 -17.97
N GLN A 149 -15.11 -7.04 -17.96
CA GLN A 149 -14.36 -7.60 -16.81
C GLN A 149 -14.50 -6.71 -15.57
N ILE A 150 -14.31 -5.39 -15.70
CA ILE A 150 -14.46 -4.43 -14.59
C ILE A 150 -15.89 -4.46 -14.05
N ILE A 151 -16.91 -4.42 -14.93
CA ILE A 151 -18.32 -4.47 -14.51
C ILE A 151 -18.65 -5.80 -13.80
N ALA A 152 -18.09 -6.91 -14.26
CA ALA A 152 -18.25 -8.21 -13.59
C ALA A 152 -17.58 -8.21 -12.21
N GLY A 153 -16.38 -7.64 -12.08
CA GLY A 153 -15.70 -7.44 -10.80
C GLY A 153 -16.53 -6.57 -9.84
N LEU A 154 -17.06 -5.45 -10.30
CA LEU A 154 -17.91 -4.57 -9.48
C LEU A 154 -19.19 -5.27 -9.00
N LYS A 155 -19.78 -6.18 -9.81
CA LYS A 155 -20.92 -7.00 -9.36
C LYS A 155 -20.55 -7.98 -8.26
N PHE A 156 -19.33 -8.49 -8.29
CA PHE A 156 -18.81 -9.33 -7.23
C PHE A 156 -18.59 -8.53 -5.95
N ASP A 157 -17.93 -7.38 -6.07
CA ASP A 157 -17.62 -6.45 -4.97
C ASP A 157 -18.91 -5.96 -4.24
N GLU A 158 -20.03 -5.79 -4.96
CA GLU A 158 -21.33 -5.42 -4.36
C GLU A 158 -21.89 -6.49 -3.40
N ASN A 159 -21.43 -7.72 -3.49
CA ASN A 159 -21.83 -8.84 -2.62
C ASN A 159 -20.74 -9.18 -1.57
N ASP A 160 -19.63 -8.46 -1.57
CA ASP A 160 -18.57 -8.60 -0.58
C ASP A 160 -18.79 -7.60 0.57
N PRO A 161 -19.12 -8.08 1.79
CA PRO A 161 -19.36 -7.18 2.92
C PRO A 161 -18.15 -6.34 3.32
N GLU A 162 -16.90 -6.79 3.06
CA GLU A 162 -15.69 -6.03 3.34
C GLU A 162 -15.55 -4.86 2.38
N GLU A 163 -15.73 -5.08 1.08
CA GLU A 163 -15.70 -4.03 0.06
C GLU A 163 -16.83 -3.01 0.27
N VAL A 164 -18.05 -3.47 0.55
CA VAL A 164 -19.17 -2.58 0.83
C VAL A 164 -18.92 -1.73 2.08
N ALA A 165 -18.37 -2.32 3.15
CA ALA A 165 -18.03 -1.57 4.37
C ALA A 165 -16.93 -0.53 4.10
N SER A 166 -15.92 -0.89 3.33
CA SER A 166 -14.80 -0.02 2.97
C SER A 166 -15.24 1.17 2.14
N LEU A 167 -16.02 0.95 1.08
CA LEU A 167 -16.54 2.02 0.23
C LEU A 167 -17.46 2.98 1.00
N ALA A 168 -18.31 2.45 1.87
CA ALA A 168 -19.18 3.26 2.71
C ALA A 168 -18.35 4.09 3.72
N TRP A 169 -17.31 3.50 4.31
CA TRP A 169 -16.42 4.19 5.22
C TRP A 169 -15.67 5.32 4.52
N ASP A 170 -15.09 5.07 3.35
CA ASP A 170 -14.38 6.08 2.55
C ASP A 170 -15.29 7.26 2.22
N ARG A 171 -16.53 6.99 1.82
CA ARG A 171 -17.54 8.03 1.55
C ARG A 171 -17.85 8.89 2.77
N LEU A 172 -17.92 8.30 3.96
CA LEU A 172 -18.14 9.02 5.21
C LEU A 172 -16.90 9.80 5.64
N ALA A 173 -15.71 9.21 5.52
CA ALA A 173 -14.46 9.81 5.95
C ALA A 173 -14.03 10.97 5.06
N PHE A 174 -14.20 10.83 3.75
CA PHE A 174 -13.68 11.79 2.77
C PHE A 174 -14.75 12.63 2.07
N ARG A 175 -16.02 12.27 2.19
CA ARG A 175 -17.17 13.04 1.65
C ARG A 175 -16.97 13.42 0.16
N ASP A 176 -16.98 14.72 -0.14
CA ASP A 176 -16.85 15.25 -1.50
C ASP A 176 -15.41 15.24 -2.03
N HIS A 177 -14.42 14.89 -1.20
CA HIS A 177 -13.04 14.74 -1.63
C HIS A 177 -12.88 13.54 -2.57
N PRO A 178 -11.96 13.60 -3.58
CA PRO A 178 -11.72 12.47 -4.49
C PRO A 178 -11.46 11.13 -3.79
N TYR A 179 -10.90 11.12 -2.60
CA TYR A 179 -10.66 9.90 -1.83
C TYR A 179 -11.93 9.18 -1.35
N GLY A 180 -13.07 9.87 -1.29
CA GLY A 180 -14.36 9.26 -0.99
C GLY A 180 -14.99 8.51 -2.16
N ARG A 181 -14.36 8.54 -3.35
CA ARG A 181 -14.84 7.89 -4.56
C ARG A 181 -14.23 6.49 -4.70
N PRO A 182 -14.98 5.51 -5.25
CA PRO A 182 -14.43 4.19 -5.51
C PRO A 182 -13.34 4.26 -6.60
N ILE A 183 -12.15 3.69 -6.30
CA ILE A 183 -11.02 3.63 -7.24
C ILE A 183 -11.41 2.87 -8.52
N LYS A 184 -12.16 1.77 -8.38
CA LYS A 184 -12.65 0.94 -9.50
C LYS A 184 -13.84 1.59 -10.24
N GLY A 185 -14.35 2.73 -9.76
CA GLY A 185 -15.52 3.40 -10.30
C GLY A 185 -16.84 2.75 -9.95
N THR A 186 -17.87 3.10 -10.72
CA THR A 186 -19.21 2.52 -10.63
C THR A 186 -19.58 1.88 -11.97
N LYS A 187 -20.56 0.95 -11.95
CA LYS A 187 -21.05 0.36 -13.21
C LYS A 187 -21.48 1.43 -14.22
N ALA A 188 -22.12 2.51 -13.74
CA ALA A 188 -22.57 3.59 -14.60
C ALA A 188 -21.39 4.40 -15.19
N SER A 189 -20.40 4.78 -14.36
CA SER A 189 -19.24 5.53 -14.85
C SER A 189 -18.40 4.70 -15.81
N ILE A 190 -18.14 3.42 -15.51
CA ILE A 190 -17.38 2.50 -16.38
C ILE A 190 -18.10 2.26 -17.71
N ALA A 191 -19.43 2.11 -17.70
CA ALA A 191 -20.21 1.92 -18.93
C ALA A 191 -20.21 3.16 -19.84
N ALA A 192 -20.08 4.35 -19.27
CA ALA A 192 -20.09 5.61 -20.00
C ALA A 192 -18.71 6.07 -20.53
N MET A 193 -17.62 5.43 -20.10
CA MET A 193 -16.27 5.82 -20.51
C MET A 193 -16.03 5.52 -22.00
N THR A 194 -15.34 6.43 -22.65
CA THR A 194 -15.00 6.36 -24.06
C THR A 194 -13.48 6.17 -24.27
N ARG A 195 -13.07 5.78 -25.47
CA ARG A 195 -11.65 5.74 -25.86
C ARG A 195 -10.95 7.09 -25.62
N ASP A 196 -11.63 8.19 -25.90
CA ASP A 196 -11.04 9.52 -25.78
C ASP A 196 -10.82 9.90 -24.31
N ASP A 197 -11.64 9.40 -23.38
CA ASP A 197 -11.40 9.56 -21.94
C ASP A 197 -10.12 8.86 -21.49
N LEU A 198 -9.87 7.64 -21.99
CA LEU A 198 -8.66 6.89 -21.68
C LEU A 198 -7.41 7.61 -22.22
N ARG A 199 -7.47 8.10 -23.47
CA ARG A 199 -6.39 8.87 -24.09
C ARG A 199 -6.13 10.18 -23.37
N ASP A 200 -7.19 10.88 -22.96
CA ASP A 200 -7.06 12.13 -22.22
C ASP A 200 -6.39 11.91 -20.86
N TYR A 201 -6.74 10.83 -20.14
CA TYR A 201 -6.07 10.48 -18.89
C TYR A 201 -4.56 10.27 -19.09
N VAL A 202 -4.17 9.43 -20.06
CA VAL A 202 -2.76 9.18 -20.36
C VAL A 202 -2.04 10.49 -20.72
N ARG A 203 -2.62 11.33 -21.56
CA ARG A 203 -2.05 12.62 -21.95
C ARG A 203 -1.80 13.54 -20.74
N ARG A 204 -2.74 13.59 -19.78
CA ARG A 204 -2.66 14.47 -18.60
C ARG A 204 -1.73 13.96 -17.54
N VAL A 205 -1.67 12.65 -17.33
CA VAL A 205 -1.01 12.03 -16.17
C VAL A 205 0.39 11.52 -16.51
N PHE A 206 0.60 10.94 -17.69
CA PHE A 206 1.89 10.31 -18.04
C PHE A 206 2.88 11.38 -18.49
N ALA A 207 3.64 11.92 -17.54
CA ALA A 207 4.64 12.95 -17.80
C ALA A 207 5.88 12.74 -16.92
N ARG A 208 7.03 13.21 -17.42
CA ARG A 208 8.33 13.00 -16.79
C ARG A 208 8.46 13.70 -15.42
N ASP A 209 7.82 14.85 -15.23
CA ASP A 209 7.87 15.61 -13.97
C ASP A 209 7.19 14.90 -12.77
N LYS A 210 6.38 13.89 -13.03
CA LYS A 210 5.67 13.10 -12.02
C LYS A 210 6.10 11.63 -11.98
N LEU A 211 7.09 11.28 -12.81
CA LEU A 211 7.59 9.91 -12.94
C LEU A 211 8.60 9.59 -11.84
N VAL A 212 8.41 8.47 -11.20
CA VAL A 212 9.31 7.88 -10.21
C VAL A 212 9.68 6.48 -10.67
N ILE A 213 10.98 6.13 -10.70
CA ILE A 213 11.45 4.85 -11.25
C ILE A 213 12.43 4.18 -10.30
N THR A 214 12.29 2.88 -10.18
CA THR A 214 13.23 2.01 -9.48
C THR A 214 13.55 0.78 -10.31
N VAL A 215 14.81 0.42 -10.39
CA VAL A 215 15.29 -0.76 -11.10
C VAL A 215 16.19 -1.59 -10.20
N VAL A 216 15.98 -2.88 -10.19
CA VAL A 216 16.79 -3.84 -9.43
C VAL A 216 17.10 -5.03 -10.32
N GLY A 217 18.35 -5.38 -10.48
CA GLY A 217 18.73 -6.58 -11.23
C GLY A 217 19.98 -6.43 -12.07
N ASP A 218 20.07 -7.29 -13.08
CA ASP A 218 21.25 -7.46 -13.93
C ASP A 218 21.31 -6.42 -15.07
N ILE A 219 21.53 -5.17 -14.68
CA ILE A 219 21.72 -4.03 -15.58
C ILE A 219 22.64 -3.00 -14.91
N ASP A 220 23.58 -2.46 -15.66
CA ASP A 220 24.48 -1.38 -15.21
C ASP A 220 23.85 0.01 -15.39
N ALA A 221 24.40 1.01 -14.71
CA ALA A 221 23.90 2.38 -14.71
C ALA A 221 23.90 3.05 -16.09
N GLU A 222 24.91 2.78 -16.94
CA GLU A 222 25.00 3.36 -18.28
C GLU A 222 23.93 2.80 -19.21
N THR A 223 23.77 1.48 -19.20
CA THR A 223 22.73 0.78 -19.98
C THR A 223 21.33 1.21 -19.53
N LEU A 224 21.11 1.30 -18.20
CA LEU A 224 19.86 1.82 -17.66
C LEU A 224 19.59 3.26 -18.12
N GLY A 225 20.57 4.15 -18.08
CA GLY A 225 20.41 5.54 -18.51
C GLY A 225 19.90 5.63 -19.97
N ARG A 226 20.45 4.82 -20.89
CA ARG A 226 19.97 4.73 -22.28
C ARG A 226 18.55 4.17 -22.37
N ALA A 227 18.25 3.13 -21.59
CA ALA A 227 16.93 2.52 -21.59
C ALA A 227 15.84 3.47 -21.05
N LEU A 228 16.15 4.29 -20.03
CA LEU A 228 15.23 5.30 -19.51
C LEU A 228 14.83 6.32 -20.57
N ASP A 229 15.80 6.86 -21.33
CA ASP A 229 15.52 7.80 -22.43
C ASP A 229 14.74 7.13 -23.56
N HIS A 230 15.09 5.88 -23.86
CA HIS A 230 14.39 5.11 -24.88
C HIS A 230 12.92 4.88 -24.53
N VAL A 231 12.63 4.49 -23.29
CA VAL A 231 11.27 4.16 -22.85
C VAL A 231 10.42 5.39 -22.56
N PHE A 232 10.96 6.34 -21.79
CA PHE A 232 10.17 7.44 -21.23
C PHE A 232 10.50 8.80 -21.87
N GLY A 233 11.51 8.88 -22.74
CA GLY A 233 11.96 10.15 -23.30
C GLY A 233 10.92 10.85 -24.20
N ALA A 234 10.02 10.09 -24.81
CA ALA A 234 8.94 10.62 -25.64
C ALA A 234 7.74 11.18 -24.85
N LEU A 235 7.69 10.94 -23.53
CA LEU A 235 6.61 11.46 -22.68
C LEU A 235 6.70 12.98 -22.55
N PRO A 236 5.57 13.68 -22.36
CA PRO A 236 5.53 15.10 -22.05
C PRO A 236 6.44 15.43 -20.85
N GLN A 237 7.04 16.62 -20.86
CA GLN A 237 7.86 17.06 -19.74
C GLN A 237 7.01 17.38 -18.50
N HIS A 238 5.82 17.94 -18.70
CA HIS A 238 4.92 18.39 -17.62
C HIS A 238 3.57 17.72 -17.72
N SER A 239 3.08 17.29 -16.57
CA SER A 239 1.73 16.74 -16.38
C SER A 239 0.68 17.86 -16.31
N GLU A 240 -0.56 17.50 -16.64
CA GLU A 240 -1.73 18.40 -16.54
C GLU A 240 -2.64 17.94 -15.38
N LEU A 241 -2.07 17.80 -14.17
CA LEU A 241 -2.81 17.35 -13.00
C LEU A 241 -3.65 18.50 -12.40
N ALA A 242 -4.88 18.17 -12.03
CA ALA A 242 -5.70 19.08 -11.24
C ALA A 242 -5.15 19.15 -9.79
N PRO A 243 -5.14 20.35 -9.16
CA PRO A 243 -4.77 20.46 -7.76
C PRO A 243 -5.79 19.76 -6.87
N ILE A 244 -5.32 18.95 -5.93
CA ILE A 244 -6.14 18.27 -4.92
C ILE A 244 -5.84 18.90 -3.58
N ALA A 245 -6.88 19.33 -2.88
CA ALA A 245 -6.73 19.90 -1.54
C ALA A 245 -6.48 18.81 -0.50
N ASP A 246 -5.74 19.13 0.56
CA ASP A 246 -5.63 18.23 1.70
C ASP A 246 -6.99 18.11 2.42
N VAL A 247 -7.31 16.88 2.81
CA VAL A 247 -8.55 16.57 3.53
C VAL A 247 -8.26 16.06 4.93
N LYS A 248 -9.08 16.49 5.87
CA LYS A 248 -9.11 15.94 7.23
C LYS A 248 -10.46 15.26 7.41
N PRO A 249 -10.49 13.96 7.71
CA PRO A 249 -11.74 13.27 8.04
C PRO A 249 -12.54 14.03 9.08
N PRO A 250 -13.87 13.98 9.02
CA PRO A 250 -14.75 14.74 9.91
C PRO A 250 -14.55 14.36 11.37
N PHE A 251 -14.84 15.30 12.24
CA PHE A 251 -14.86 15.09 13.69
C PHE A 251 -16.25 14.68 14.14
N GLY A 252 -16.31 13.66 14.96
CA GLY A 252 -17.51 13.18 15.60
C GLY A 252 -17.87 11.76 15.19
N PRO A 253 -18.53 11.02 16.10
CA PRO A 253 -18.91 9.64 15.82
C PRO A 253 -19.94 9.61 14.71
N THR A 254 -19.69 8.79 13.71
CA THR A 254 -20.64 8.52 12.63
C THR A 254 -20.76 7.00 12.48
N ARG A 255 -21.99 6.49 12.50
CA ARG A 255 -22.23 5.06 12.31
C ARG A 255 -23.25 4.86 11.19
N GLU A 256 -22.89 4.02 10.25
CA GLU A 256 -23.79 3.58 9.17
C GLU A 256 -23.92 2.05 9.21
N ILE A 257 -25.16 1.57 9.09
CA ILE A 257 -25.46 0.15 9.04
C ILE A 257 -26.05 -0.14 7.66
N ILE A 258 -25.42 -1.06 6.94
CA ILE A 258 -25.88 -1.55 5.64
C ILE A 258 -26.35 -2.99 5.83
N VAL A 259 -27.65 -3.21 5.65
CA VAL A 259 -28.24 -4.53 5.81
C VAL A 259 -27.90 -5.40 4.61
N MET A 260 -27.20 -6.51 4.86
CA MET A 260 -26.83 -7.50 3.86
C MET A 260 -27.07 -8.91 4.42
N ASP A 261 -27.58 -9.80 3.59
CA ASP A 261 -27.85 -11.20 3.99
C ASP A 261 -26.59 -12.06 3.93
N VAL A 262 -25.75 -11.90 4.94
CA VAL A 262 -24.47 -12.59 5.07
C VAL A 262 -24.36 -13.27 6.44
N PRO A 263 -23.60 -14.38 6.56
CA PRO A 263 -23.51 -15.15 7.81
C PRO A 263 -22.77 -14.41 8.92
N GLN A 264 -21.94 -13.43 8.58
CA GLN A 264 -21.16 -12.64 9.51
C GLN A 264 -21.29 -11.15 9.17
N SER A 265 -21.33 -10.30 10.19
CA SER A 265 -21.17 -8.86 10.00
C SER A 265 -19.70 -8.50 9.90
N VAL A 266 -19.40 -7.59 8.98
CA VAL A 266 -18.12 -6.90 8.89
C VAL A 266 -18.31 -5.48 9.38
N ALA A 267 -17.43 -5.02 10.25
CA ALA A 267 -17.39 -3.62 10.63
C ALA A 267 -16.03 -3.02 10.32
N GLN A 268 -16.02 -1.88 9.64
CA GLN A 268 -14.86 -1.02 9.47
C GLN A 268 -15.01 0.19 10.38
N PHE A 269 -13.95 0.49 11.12
CA PHE A 269 -13.92 1.62 12.05
C PHE A 269 -12.62 2.42 11.87
N GLY A 270 -12.66 3.70 12.16
CA GLY A 270 -11.43 4.50 12.03
C GLY A 270 -11.66 5.98 12.27
N HIS A 271 -10.55 6.70 12.21
CA HIS A 271 -10.49 8.15 12.38
C HIS A 271 -9.28 8.71 11.59
N ARG A 272 -9.10 10.03 11.63
CA ARG A 272 -7.92 10.68 11.03
C ARG A 272 -6.62 10.17 11.68
N ALA A 273 -5.54 10.17 10.91
CA ALA A 273 -4.20 9.84 11.38
C ALA A 273 -3.17 10.92 11.02
N PHE A 274 -1.91 10.62 11.26
CA PHE A 274 -0.78 11.49 10.92
C PHE A 274 -0.34 11.26 9.49
N SER A 275 0.00 12.35 8.80
CA SER A 275 0.66 12.26 7.49
C SER A 275 2.02 11.59 7.63
N ARG A 276 2.55 11.08 6.53
CA ARG A 276 3.89 10.47 6.50
C ARG A 276 5.02 11.41 6.92
N LYS A 277 4.78 12.72 6.80
CA LYS A 277 5.73 13.79 7.13
C LYS A 277 5.62 14.30 8.58
N ASP A 278 4.68 13.79 9.36
CA ASP A 278 4.54 14.15 10.77
C ASP A 278 5.72 13.56 11.56
N ASP A 279 6.35 14.37 12.44
CA ASP A 279 7.48 13.94 13.26
C ASP A 279 7.12 12.75 14.16
N ASP A 280 5.84 12.62 14.53
CA ASP A 280 5.32 11.53 15.34
C ASP A 280 4.94 10.29 14.53
N PHE A 281 5.14 10.28 13.20
CA PHE A 281 4.69 9.18 12.36
C PHE A 281 5.32 7.84 12.77
N MET A 282 6.60 7.81 13.12
CA MET A 282 7.26 6.55 13.48
C MET A 282 6.70 5.98 14.79
N ALA A 283 6.44 6.83 15.76
CA ALA A 283 5.78 6.41 17.00
C ALA A 283 4.33 5.95 16.74
N ALA A 284 3.59 6.61 15.84
CA ALA A 284 2.26 6.18 15.43
C ALA A 284 2.29 4.83 14.70
N TYR A 285 3.30 4.59 13.88
CA TYR A 285 3.49 3.32 13.19
C TYR A 285 3.73 2.15 14.16
N ILE A 286 4.59 2.36 15.16
CA ILE A 286 4.82 1.38 16.24
C ILE A 286 3.54 1.18 17.06
N LEU A 287 2.84 2.27 17.39
CA LEU A 287 1.58 2.21 18.13
C LEU A 287 0.53 1.39 17.36
N ASN A 288 0.38 1.61 16.06
CA ASN A 288 -0.54 0.81 15.25
C ASN A 288 -0.19 -0.68 15.28
N TYR A 289 1.10 -1.02 15.30
CA TYR A 289 1.53 -2.43 15.47
C TYR A 289 1.00 -3.01 16.78
N VAL A 290 1.10 -2.28 17.89
CA VAL A 290 0.57 -2.69 19.19
C VAL A 290 -0.95 -2.78 19.18
N ILE A 291 -1.64 -1.84 18.52
CA ILE A 291 -3.11 -1.82 18.47
C ILE A 291 -3.66 -3.04 17.73
N GLY A 292 -3.34 -3.17 16.45
CA GLY A 292 -3.96 -4.18 15.58
C GLY A 292 -3.09 -4.62 14.41
N GLY A 293 -1.95 -3.95 14.14
CA GLY A 293 -1.04 -4.27 13.04
C GLY A 293 -0.12 -5.45 13.31
N GLY A 294 0.04 -5.84 14.57
CA GLY A 294 0.94 -6.92 15.02
C GLY A 294 0.33 -8.34 14.93
N GLY A 295 -0.79 -8.51 14.25
CA GLY A 295 -1.47 -9.80 14.16
C GLY A 295 -1.81 -10.36 15.54
N PHE A 296 -1.48 -11.61 15.81
CA PHE A 296 -1.78 -12.26 17.11
C PHE A 296 -1.14 -11.60 18.33
N SER A 297 -0.08 -10.81 18.14
CA SER A 297 0.58 -10.09 19.23
C SER A 297 -0.08 -8.74 19.54
N SER A 298 -1.11 -8.35 18.81
CA SER A 298 -1.78 -7.06 18.98
C SER A 298 -2.87 -7.12 20.03
N ARG A 299 -3.12 -5.98 20.71
CA ARG A 299 -4.15 -5.86 21.74
C ARG A 299 -5.55 -6.18 21.24
N LEU A 300 -5.91 -5.73 20.03
CA LEU A 300 -7.23 -6.02 19.49
C LEU A 300 -7.43 -7.52 19.28
N MET A 301 -6.42 -8.24 18.78
CA MET A 301 -6.51 -9.70 18.65
C MET A 301 -6.63 -10.38 20.02
N GLU A 302 -5.84 -9.96 21.01
CA GLU A 302 -5.89 -10.51 22.35
C GLU A 302 -7.26 -10.28 23.01
N GLU A 303 -7.76 -9.03 22.98
CA GLU A 303 -8.98 -8.66 23.70
C GLU A 303 -10.26 -9.13 23.02
N VAL A 304 -10.33 -9.05 21.68
CA VAL A 304 -11.55 -9.38 20.94
C VAL A 304 -11.61 -10.87 20.63
N ARG A 305 -10.48 -11.47 20.20
CA ARG A 305 -10.43 -12.86 19.78
C ARG A 305 -10.06 -13.79 20.91
N GLU A 306 -8.84 -13.66 21.48
CA GLU A 306 -8.30 -14.67 22.39
C GLU A 306 -9.06 -14.72 23.72
N LYS A 307 -9.31 -13.58 24.35
CA LYS A 307 -9.98 -13.51 25.65
C LYS A 307 -11.50 -13.70 25.60
N ARG A 308 -12.13 -13.28 24.50
CA ARG A 308 -13.61 -13.22 24.42
C ARG A 308 -14.22 -14.05 23.30
N GLY A 309 -13.44 -14.53 22.35
CA GLY A 309 -13.92 -15.32 21.22
C GLY A 309 -14.97 -14.59 20.36
N LEU A 310 -14.92 -13.25 20.32
CA LEU A 310 -15.93 -12.46 19.65
C LEU A 310 -15.74 -12.42 18.14
N ALA A 311 -14.49 -12.44 17.65
CA ALA A 311 -14.19 -12.37 16.23
C ALA A 311 -13.10 -13.38 15.84
N TYR A 312 -13.07 -13.78 14.57
CA TYR A 312 -11.98 -14.58 14.02
C TYR A 312 -10.75 -13.73 13.72
N SER A 313 -10.96 -12.53 13.20
CA SER A 313 -9.91 -11.57 12.90
C SER A 313 -10.34 -10.16 13.27
N VAL A 314 -9.38 -9.40 13.78
CA VAL A 314 -9.47 -7.97 13.98
C VAL A 314 -8.09 -7.37 13.75
N HIS A 315 -8.01 -6.30 12.96
CA HIS A 315 -6.74 -5.67 12.64
C HIS A 315 -6.89 -4.17 12.44
N SER A 316 -5.77 -3.46 12.41
CA SER A 316 -5.74 -2.04 12.11
C SER A 316 -4.52 -1.67 11.26
N ASN A 317 -4.66 -0.59 10.48
CA ASN A 317 -3.63 -0.06 9.60
C ASN A 317 -3.61 1.47 9.64
N LEU A 318 -2.45 2.04 9.33
CA LEU A 318 -2.30 3.46 9.03
C LEU A 318 -2.16 3.64 7.52
N PHE A 319 -2.96 4.52 6.96
CA PHE A 319 -2.90 4.90 5.55
C PHE A 319 -2.52 6.39 5.43
N PRO A 320 -1.23 6.70 5.27
CA PRO A 320 -0.76 8.07 5.10
C PRO A 320 -0.85 8.50 3.63
N TYR A 321 -2.08 8.64 3.10
CA TYR A 321 -2.29 9.13 1.73
C TYR A 321 -1.66 10.51 1.52
N GLN A 322 -1.42 10.89 0.28
CA GLN A 322 -0.77 12.16 -0.06
C GLN A 322 -1.53 13.38 0.45
N HIS A 323 -2.87 13.35 0.38
CA HIS A 323 -3.75 14.47 0.72
C HIS A 323 -4.60 14.22 1.98
N GLY A 324 -4.31 13.18 2.75
CA GLY A 324 -5.01 12.89 3.99
C GLY A 324 -4.53 11.59 4.61
N ALA A 325 -4.64 11.44 5.91
CA ALA A 325 -4.17 10.25 6.60
C ALA A 325 -5.26 9.69 7.51
N VAL A 326 -5.39 8.38 7.54
CA VAL A 326 -6.39 7.68 8.34
C VAL A 326 -5.81 6.48 9.06
N PHE A 327 -6.33 6.24 10.24
CA PHE A 327 -6.25 4.97 10.96
C PHE A 327 -7.52 4.20 10.68
N VAL A 328 -7.43 2.99 10.22
CA VAL A 328 -8.57 2.14 9.87
C VAL A 328 -8.39 0.76 10.47
N GLY A 329 -9.41 0.25 11.12
CA GLY A 329 -9.47 -1.12 11.60
C GLY A 329 -10.69 -1.85 11.05
N ASN A 330 -10.58 -3.17 10.97
CA ASN A 330 -11.63 -4.06 10.52
C ASN A 330 -11.84 -5.20 11.50
N VAL A 331 -13.09 -5.62 11.64
CA VAL A 331 -13.48 -6.81 12.41
C VAL A 331 -14.57 -7.57 11.68
N ALA A 332 -14.40 -8.90 11.55
CA ALA A 332 -15.42 -9.81 11.06
C ALA A 332 -15.91 -10.69 12.22
N THR A 333 -17.23 -10.71 12.45
CA THR A 333 -17.83 -11.37 13.60
C THR A 333 -19.26 -11.84 13.31
N GLN A 334 -19.80 -12.68 14.18
CA GLN A 334 -21.21 -13.08 14.10
C GLN A 334 -22.15 -11.88 14.20
N ASN A 335 -23.27 -11.91 13.49
CA ASN A 335 -24.23 -10.80 13.45
C ASN A 335 -24.68 -10.33 14.85
N GLU A 336 -24.86 -11.27 15.79
CA GLU A 336 -25.28 -11.01 17.16
C GLU A 336 -24.18 -10.40 18.04
N ARG A 337 -22.92 -10.48 17.62
CA ARG A 337 -21.75 -10.10 18.42
C ARG A 337 -21.07 -8.82 17.97
N VAL A 338 -21.46 -8.24 16.83
CA VAL A 338 -20.79 -7.07 16.27
C VAL A 338 -20.85 -5.87 17.22
N GLY A 339 -21.97 -5.64 17.88
CA GLY A 339 -22.09 -4.57 18.90
C GLY A 339 -21.10 -4.74 20.04
N GLN A 340 -21.03 -5.94 20.62
CA GLN A 340 -20.10 -6.25 21.70
C GLN A 340 -18.63 -6.16 21.24
N SER A 341 -18.32 -6.60 20.02
CA SER A 341 -16.97 -6.50 19.45
C SER A 341 -16.54 -5.04 19.33
N LEU A 342 -17.41 -4.16 18.83
CA LEU A 342 -17.13 -2.73 18.71
C LEU A 342 -16.97 -2.05 20.08
N GLU A 343 -17.79 -2.40 21.09
CA GLU A 343 -17.65 -1.90 22.45
C GLU A 343 -16.29 -2.26 23.05
N VAL A 344 -15.81 -3.49 22.83
CA VAL A 344 -14.48 -3.93 23.29
C VAL A 344 -13.38 -3.17 22.56
N ILE A 345 -13.49 -3.00 21.24
CA ILE A 345 -12.53 -2.24 20.43
C ILE A 345 -12.46 -0.79 20.90
N GLU A 346 -13.60 -0.11 21.05
CA GLU A 346 -13.67 1.27 21.54
C GLU A 346 -13.07 1.42 22.94
N SER A 347 -13.35 0.47 23.83
CA SER A 347 -12.80 0.44 25.19
C SER A 347 -11.27 0.28 25.19
N GLU A 348 -10.73 -0.62 24.34
CA GLU A 348 -9.28 -0.81 24.22
C GLU A 348 -8.57 0.41 23.61
N LEU A 349 -9.16 1.00 22.59
CA LEU A 349 -8.63 2.23 22.02
C LEU A 349 -8.61 3.36 23.07
N ARG A 350 -9.68 3.51 23.85
CA ARG A 350 -9.74 4.51 24.93
C ARG A 350 -8.69 4.24 26.02
N ARG A 351 -8.53 2.99 26.44
CA ARG A 351 -7.51 2.58 27.42
C ARG A 351 -6.10 2.90 26.89
N LEU A 352 -5.81 2.59 25.63
CA LEU A 352 -4.53 2.92 25.00
C LEU A 352 -4.30 4.43 24.88
N ALA A 353 -5.33 5.23 24.63
CA ALA A 353 -5.22 6.69 24.59
C ALA A 353 -4.87 7.26 25.99
N GLU A 354 -5.41 6.68 27.06
CA GLU A 354 -5.22 7.13 28.43
C GLU A 354 -3.88 6.65 29.04
N GLU A 355 -3.60 5.36 28.95
CA GLU A 355 -2.48 4.71 29.61
C GLU A 355 -1.24 4.57 28.72
N GLY A 356 -1.46 4.52 27.40
CA GLY A 356 -0.45 4.15 26.40
C GLY A 356 -0.08 2.67 26.44
N PRO A 357 0.84 2.24 25.58
CA PRO A 357 1.39 0.89 25.63
C PRO A 357 2.36 0.73 26.80
N SER A 358 2.56 -0.53 27.22
CA SER A 358 3.57 -0.90 28.22
C SER A 358 4.99 -0.87 27.60
N ALA A 359 6.00 -0.87 28.46
CA ALA A 359 7.39 -0.98 28.04
C ALA A 359 7.69 -2.31 27.31
N GLU A 360 7.02 -3.39 27.73
CA GLU A 360 7.16 -4.71 27.10
C GLU A 360 6.55 -4.74 25.71
N GLU A 361 5.36 -4.17 25.51
CA GLU A 361 4.72 -4.05 24.19
C GLU A 361 5.57 -3.20 23.22
N LEU A 362 6.12 -2.08 23.72
CA LEU A 362 7.01 -1.26 22.92
C LEU A 362 8.27 -2.03 22.52
N ALA A 363 8.91 -2.71 23.45
CA ALA A 363 10.12 -3.51 23.18
C ALA A 363 9.84 -4.65 22.18
N GLY A 364 8.72 -5.37 22.36
CA GLY A 364 8.29 -6.43 21.46
C GLY A 364 7.98 -5.91 20.05
N ALA A 365 7.28 -4.78 19.95
CA ALA A 365 6.98 -4.13 18.67
C ALA A 365 8.25 -3.69 17.94
N LYS A 366 9.20 -3.04 18.61
CA LYS A 366 10.49 -2.65 18.05
C LYS A 366 11.27 -3.86 17.54
N SER A 367 11.43 -4.87 18.39
CA SER A 367 12.16 -6.09 18.04
C SER A 367 11.59 -6.76 16.77
N TYR A 368 10.27 -6.87 16.67
CA TYR A 368 9.64 -7.43 15.48
C TYR A 368 9.81 -6.55 14.24
N LEU A 369 9.49 -5.26 14.36
CA LEU A 369 9.51 -4.32 13.24
C LEU A 369 10.92 -4.13 12.66
N THR A 370 11.97 -4.17 13.50
CA THR A 370 13.35 -4.10 13.05
C THR A 370 13.83 -5.43 12.48
N GLY A 371 13.53 -6.55 13.15
CA GLY A 371 13.96 -7.88 12.72
C GLY A 371 13.29 -8.35 11.43
N ALA A 372 11.97 -8.14 11.29
CA ALA A 372 11.22 -8.55 10.11
C ALA A 372 11.49 -7.67 8.87
N TYR A 373 12.16 -6.53 9.03
CA TYR A 373 12.39 -5.62 7.90
C TYR A 373 13.26 -6.23 6.82
N ALA A 374 14.27 -7.03 7.20
CA ALA A 374 15.15 -7.72 6.26
C ALA A 374 14.39 -8.63 5.28
N LEU A 375 13.27 -9.24 5.71
CA LEU A 375 12.45 -10.11 4.87
C LEU A 375 11.78 -9.38 3.69
N ARG A 376 11.71 -8.05 3.74
CA ARG A 376 11.16 -7.25 2.64
C ARG A 376 12.10 -7.12 1.44
N PHE A 377 13.32 -7.64 1.54
CA PHE A 377 14.38 -7.55 0.53
C PHE A 377 14.77 -8.92 -0.05
N GLU A 378 13.85 -9.88 -0.07
CA GLU A 378 14.11 -11.26 -0.51
C GLU A 378 14.22 -11.42 -2.03
N SER A 379 13.64 -10.51 -2.81
CA SER A 379 13.65 -10.59 -4.27
C SER A 379 13.86 -9.22 -4.92
N SER A 380 14.36 -9.20 -6.16
CA SER A 380 14.52 -7.97 -6.93
C SER A 380 13.22 -7.18 -7.03
N SER A 381 12.08 -7.86 -7.22
CA SER A 381 10.75 -7.21 -7.27
C SER A 381 10.34 -6.61 -5.94
N SER A 382 10.61 -7.29 -4.82
CA SER A 382 10.31 -6.77 -3.47
C SER A 382 11.17 -5.56 -3.15
N ILE A 383 12.47 -5.61 -3.47
CA ILE A 383 13.40 -4.50 -3.31
C ILE A 383 12.93 -3.30 -4.14
N ALA A 384 12.65 -3.52 -5.44
CA ALA A 384 12.18 -2.45 -6.33
C ALA A 384 10.88 -1.80 -5.80
N ASN A 385 9.96 -2.61 -5.27
CA ASN A 385 8.73 -2.10 -4.67
C ASN A 385 9.00 -1.25 -3.42
N GLN A 386 9.85 -1.71 -2.50
CA GLN A 386 10.20 -0.92 -1.31
C GLN A 386 10.84 0.43 -1.69
N LEU A 387 11.78 0.42 -2.63
CA LEU A 387 12.45 1.63 -3.09
C LEU A 387 11.50 2.60 -3.81
N LEU A 388 10.54 2.08 -4.59
CA LEU A 388 9.53 2.90 -5.25
C LEU A 388 8.68 3.66 -4.23
N TRP A 389 8.18 2.97 -3.18
CA TRP A 389 7.38 3.62 -2.14
C TRP A 389 8.19 4.61 -1.31
N ILE A 390 9.47 4.32 -1.01
CA ILE A 390 10.38 5.27 -0.35
C ILE A 390 10.52 6.56 -1.17
N GLN A 391 10.63 6.45 -2.51
CA GLN A 391 10.67 7.61 -3.40
C GLN A 391 9.33 8.35 -3.47
N ILE A 392 8.20 7.63 -3.59
CA ILE A 392 6.86 8.24 -3.63
C ILE A 392 6.62 9.06 -2.36
N GLU A 393 7.03 8.54 -1.20
CA GLU A 393 6.89 9.18 0.10
C GLU A 393 7.98 10.23 0.40
N ASN A 394 8.96 10.41 -0.50
CA ASN A 394 10.09 11.34 -0.36
C ASN A 394 10.92 11.14 0.92
N LEU A 395 11.21 9.88 1.30
CA LEU A 395 11.91 9.55 2.55
C LEU A 395 13.44 9.63 2.45
N GLY A 396 13.97 9.76 1.23
CA GLY A 396 15.41 9.80 0.97
C GLY A 396 16.00 8.43 0.61
N ILE A 397 17.09 8.45 -0.15
CA ILE A 397 17.75 7.23 -0.64
C ILE A 397 18.39 6.42 0.49
N ASP A 398 18.72 7.09 1.59
CA ASP A 398 19.33 6.54 2.81
C ASP A 398 18.31 5.97 3.81
N TYR A 399 17.01 6.06 3.50
CA TYR A 399 15.94 5.68 4.43
C TYR A 399 16.04 4.21 4.87
N ILE A 400 16.43 3.30 3.98
CA ILE A 400 16.54 1.86 4.33
C ILE A 400 17.51 1.67 5.49
N GLY A 401 18.68 2.30 5.43
CA GLY A 401 19.70 2.23 6.50
C GLY A 401 19.26 2.89 7.80
N ARG A 402 18.52 4.02 7.72
CA ARG A 402 18.09 4.79 8.91
C ARG A 402 16.81 4.28 9.56
N ARG A 403 15.99 3.52 8.85
CA ARG A 403 14.63 3.18 9.32
C ARG A 403 14.63 2.44 10.68
N ASN A 404 15.53 1.50 10.87
CA ASN A 404 15.58 0.74 12.11
C ASN A 404 16.04 1.63 13.29
N GLU A 405 16.96 2.54 13.06
CA GLU A 405 17.38 3.53 14.04
C GLU A 405 16.21 4.44 14.44
N LEU A 406 15.44 4.96 13.48
CA LEU A 406 14.23 5.74 13.74
C LEU A 406 13.18 4.99 14.58
N ILE A 407 13.09 3.67 14.45
CA ILE A 407 12.22 2.85 15.30
C ILE A 407 12.80 2.73 16.71
N GLU A 408 14.12 2.49 16.83
CA GLU A 408 14.79 2.32 18.12
C GLU A 408 14.82 3.62 18.94
N GLU A 409 14.84 4.77 18.31
CA GLU A 409 14.82 6.08 18.98
C GLU A 409 13.49 6.41 19.67
N VAL A 410 12.37 5.80 19.26
CA VAL A 410 11.06 6.07 19.89
C VAL A 410 11.06 5.63 21.35
N SER A 411 10.91 6.57 22.27
CA SER A 411 10.84 6.32 23.71
C SER A 411 9.43 5.89 24.16
N LEU A 412 9.33 5.38 25.40
CA LEU A 412 8.04 5.07 26.01
C LEU A 412 7.18 6.33 26.20
N ASP A 413 7.82 7.46 26.50
CA ASP A 413 7.11 8.73 26.66
C ASP A 413 6.60 9.25 25.30
N ASP A 414 7.36 9.09 24.22
CA ASP A 414 6.91 9.44 22.86
C ASP A 414 5.68 8.65 22.47
N ILE A 415 5.70 7.32 22.60
CA ILE A 415 4.58 6.50 22.16
C ILE A 415 3.34 6.72 23.03
N ARG A 416 3.48 7.03 24.32
CA ARG A 416 2.38 7.42 25.20
C ARG A 416 1.79 8.78 24.86
N ARG A 417 2.64 9.74 24.54
CA ARG A 417 2.22 11.05 24.05
C ARG A 417 1.48 10.93 22.71
N VAL A 418 2.00 10.11 21.82
CA VAL A 418 1.40 9.84 20.50
C VAL A 418 0.09 9.10 20.62
N ALA A 419 -0.06 8.15 21.55
CA ALA A 419 -1.31 7.47 21.81
C ALA A 419 -2.44 8.47 22.17
N LYS A 420 -2.17 9.42 23.04
CA LYS A 420 -3.12 10.50 23.40
C LYS A 420 -3.45 11.43 22.21
N ARG A 421 -2.48 11.66 21.32
CA ARG A 421 -2.64 12.56 20.17
C ARG A 421 -3.34 11.89 18.99
N LEU A 422 -3.07 10.59 18.75
CA LEU A 422 -3.55 9.85 17.59
C LEU A 422 -4.93 9.26 17.82
N ILE A 423 -5.15 8.60 18.97
CA ILE A 423 -6.34 7.78 19.19
C ILE A 423 -7.53 8.67 19.55
N GLU A 424 -8.54 8.67 18.71
CA GLU A 424 -9.80 9.40 18.89
C GLU A 424 -10.96 8.41 19.07
N ALA A 425 -10.91 7.59 20.12
CA ALA A 425 -11.86 6.50 20.37
C ALA A 425 -13.34 6.92 20.39
N ASP A 426 -13.64 8.16 20.83
CA ASP A 426 -14.99 8.69 20.89
C ASP A 426 -15.46 9.36 19.58
N ARG A 427 -14.63 9.31 18.52
CA ARG A 427 -14.88 9.97 17.25
C ARG A 427 -14.75 9.02 16.05
N LEU A 428 -14.94 7.73 16.29
CA LEU A 428 -14.84 6.75 15.23
C LEU A 428 -15.94 6.94 14.19
N ILE A 429 -15.52 6.90 12.93
CA ILE A 429 -16.40 6.62 11.81
C ILE A 429 -16.50 5.10 11.74
N THR A 430 -17.71 4.56 11.75
CA THR A 430 -17.94 3.11 11.78
C THR A 430 -18.98 2.74 10.72
N THR A 431 -18.66 1.81 9.86
CA THR A 431 -19.59 1.17 8.94
C THR A 431 -19.77 -0.28 9.31
N ILE A 432 -20.99 -0.77 9.29
CA ILE A 432 -21.34 -2.15 9.62
C ILE A 432 -22.13 -2.71 8.45
N VAL A 433 -21.67 -3.83 7.88
CA VAL A 433 -22.37 -4.54 6.81
C VAL A 433 -22.75 -5.92 7.31
N GLY A 434 -24.03 -6.26 7.26
CA GLY A 434 -24.54 -7.54 7.76
C GLY A 434 -25.97 -7.42 8.30
N LYS A 435 -26.33 -8.28 9.23
CA LYS A 435 -27.59 -8.24 9.96
C LYS A 435 -27.36 -8.10 11.47
N PRO A 436 -26.80 -6.95 11.93
CA PRO A 436 -26.53 -6.77 13.35
C PRO A 436 -27.84 -6.85 14.13
N VAL A 437 -27.83 -7.66 15.18
CA VAL A 437 -28.94 -7.65 16.15
C VAL A 437 -28.67 -6.49 17.09
N GLU A 438 -29.53 -5.47 17.08
CA GLU A 438 -29.42 -4.37 18.03
C GLU A 438 -29.42 -4.93 19.47
N ALA A 439 -28.40 -4.59 20.24
CA ALA A 439 -28.39 -4.88 21.67
C ALA A 439 -29.66 -4.27 22.27
N ARG A 440 -30.54 -5.13 22.80
CA ARG A 440 -31.73 -4.64 23.54
C ARG A 440 -31.25 -3.66 24.59
N PRO A 441 -31.84 -2.44 24.70
CA PRO A 441 -31.50 -1.55 25.77
C PRO A 441 -31.62 -2.31 27.08
N LYS A 442 -30.57 -2.29 27.92
CA LYS A 442 -30.64 -2.86 29.27
C LYS A 442 -31.89 -2.32 29.92
N ALA A 443 -32.84 -3.21 30.26
CA ALA A 443 -33.98 -2.84 31.08
C ALA A 443 -33.44 -2.15 32.33
N ALA A 444 -33.94 -0.93 32.60
CA ALA A 444 -33.62 -0.22 33.82
C ALA A 444 -33.90 -1.15 35.00
N PRO A 445 -33.03 -1.23 36.01
CA PRO A 445 -33.32 -1.98 37.20
C PRO A 445 -34.56 -1.39 37.87
N GLY A 446 -35.60 -2.23 38.03
CA GLY A 446 -36.81 -1.91 38.75
C GLY A 446 -36.59 -1.77 40.26
#